data_49719480d907bb75447c596bd45c6f0f
#
_entry.id   49719480d907bb75447c596bd45c6f0f
#
_cell.length_a   1.000
_cell.length_b   1.000
_cell.length_c   1.000
_cell.angle_alpha   90.00
_cell.angle_beta   90.00
_cell.angle_gamma   90.00
#
_symmetry.space_group_name_H-M   'P 1'
#
loop_
_entity.id
_entity.type
_entity.pdbx_description
1 polymer ?
#
loop_
_entity_poly.entity_id
_entity_poly.type
_entity_poly.pdbx_seq_one_letter_code
_entity_poly.pdbx_strand_id
1 'polypeptide(L)'
;LAVLALVLLIQRWRTWLALLLCVALVAYLGTLVGQAVHLRRSIPSNWRYAACDIGQGDALLVRTDAGTALIDTGAEPEALLSCFETLGVGHLSMLVLSHFDLDHTGAAMAMVESGVTVAVLVVPDTSEAREDPLVADLRASGAQVTYAASGDSWALGDLTWNALWPKRGRSGEPSSGGGNDGSLVTVLEPTTACVSVCLSLAALGDLGEGAQRDLLREHPHPRADIVKMAHHGSRDQSANLYQELGSSIGLVSVGADNGYGHPTDAALAMLTAAGTQPLRTDELGTIVVGGTVGAGGGLYEPVVAGIETVARTRLRPRWHRSAWSRARTGRRYH
;
A
#
# COMPACT_ATOMS: atom_id res chain seq x y z
N LEU A 1 45.93 26.92 47.77
CA LEU A 1 44.49 26.77 48.14
C LEU A 1 43.58 27.17 46.96
N ALA A 2 43.76 28.32 46.27
CA ALA A 2 42.88 28.76 45.18
C ALA A 2 42.89 27.82 43.97
N VAL A 3 44.05 27.26 43.58
CA VAL A 3 44.18 26.30 42.47
C VAL A 3 43.45 25.00 42.78
N LEU A 4 43.54 24.49 43.99
CA LEU A 4 42.85 23.29 44.43
C LEU A 4 41.32 23.47 44.42
N ALA A 5 40.86 24.64 44.92
CA ALA A 5 39.43 24.98 44.87
C ALA A 5 38.90 25.07 43.44
N LEU A 6 39.66 25.65 42.50
CA LEU A 6 39.30 25.74 41.08
C LEU A 6 39.23 24.37 40.39
N VAL A 7 40.20 23.48 40.67
CA VAL A 7 40.21 22.10 40.17
C VAL A 7 38.99 21.31 40.66
N LEU A 8 38.67 21.41 41.94
CA LEU A 8 37.50 20.75 42.53
C LEU A 8 36.18 21.30 41.95
N LEU A 9 36.13 22.62 41.69
CA LEU A 9 34.95 23.26 41.06
C LEU A 9 34.76 22.75 39.61
N ILE A 10 35.84 22.71 38.81
CA ILE A 10 35.83 22.19 37.44
C ILE A 10 35.42 20.72 37.43
N GLN A 11 35.96 19.91 38.36
CA GLN A 11 35.62 18.49 38.43
C GLN A 11 34.14 18.26 38.80
N ARG A 12 33.58 19.06 39.70
CA ARG A 12 32.18 19.06 40.11
C ARG A 12 31.25 19.47 38.96
N TRP A 13 31.62 20.49 38.16
CA TRP A 13 30.87 20.90 36.98
C TRP A 13 30.87 19.83 35.88
N ARG A 14 31.98 19.15 35.66
CA ARG A 14 32.09 18.04 34.72
C ARG A 14 31.17 16.87 35.10
N THR A 15 31.09 16.54 36.39
CA THR A 15 30.18 15.46 36.85
C THR A 15 28.71 15.84 36.68
N TRP A 16 28.31 17.07 36.99
CA TRP A 16 26.95 17.55 36.76
C TRP A 16 26.61 17.60 35.29
N LEU A 17 27.52 18.04 34.43
CA LEU A 17 27.33 18.06 33.00
C LEU A 17 27.16 16.64 32.45
N ALA A 18 28.00 15.69 32.88
CA ALA A 18 27.87 14.29 32.48
C ALA A 18 26.53 13.69 32.91
N LEU A 19 26.08 14.00 34.13
CA LEU A 19 24.78 13.54 34.64
C LEU A 19 23.63 14.11 33.81
N LEU A 20 23.64 15.40 33.46
CA LEU A 20 22.67 16.06 32.64
C LEU A 20 22.62 15.44 31.23
N LEU A 21 23.78 15.16 30.63
CA LEU A 21 23.86 14.50 29.32
C LEU A 21 23.34 13.07 29.40
N CYS A 22 23.63 12.31 30.46
CA CYS A 22 23.05 10.98 30.63
C CYS A 22 21.52 11.02 30.77
N VAL A 23 20.99 11.95 31.57
CA VAL A 23 19.55 12.11 31.74
C VAL A 23 18.88 12.51 30.38
N ALA A 24 19.49 13.45 29.66
CA ALA A 24 19.02 13.86 28.35
C ALA A 24 19.03 12.70 27.35
N LEU A 25 20.10 11.89 27.36
CA LEU A 25 20.19 10.70 26.50
C LEU A 25 19.13 9.66 26.87
N VAL A 26 18.94 9.36 28.15
CA VAL A 26 17.90 8.41 28.59
C VAL A 26 16.52 8.92 28.25
N ALA A 27 16.24 10.22 28.45
CA ALA A 27 14.97 10.82 28.04
C ALA A 27 14.76 10.73 26.51
N TYR A 28 15.78 11.02 25.73
CA TYR A 28 15.74 10.91 24.27
C TYR A 28 15.48 9.47 23.81
N LEU A 29 16.23 8.51 24.35
CA LEU A 29 16.01 7.09 24.04
C LEU A 29 14.62 6.62 24.50
N GLY A 30 14.15 7.09 25.66
CA GLY A 30 12.80 6.82 26.15
C GLY A 30 11.71 7.35 25.23
N THR A 31 11.90 8.54 24.64
CA THR A 31 10.95 9.08 23.65
C THR A 31 10.95 8.26 22.36
N LEU A 32 12.11 7.84 21.85
CA LEU A 32 12.21 6.99 20.67
C LEU A 32 11.51 5.64 20.87
N VAL A 33 11.78 4.97 21.99
CA VAL A 33 11.12 3.70 22.34
C VAL A 33 9.61 3.90 22.52
N GLY A 34 9.21 4.97 23.20
CA GLY A 34 7.80 5.31 23.40
C GLY A 34 7.05 5.53 22.07
N GLN A 35 7.67 6.24 21.13
CA GLN A 35 7.12 6.45 19.78
C GLN A 35 7.01 5.13 19.02
N ALA A 36 8.05 4.30 19.02
CA ALA A 36 8.02 3.00 18.34
C ALA A 36 6.92 2.07 18.91
N VAL A 37 6.76 2.05 20.24
CA VAL A 37 5.71 1.25 20.90
C VAL A 37 4.32 1.82 20.58
N HIS A 38 4.18 3.14 20.58
CA HIS A 38 2.90 3.78 20.22
C HIS A 38 2.52 3.48 18.76
N LEU A 39 3.47 3.60 17.84
CA LEU A 39 3.29 3.28 16.42
C LEU A 39 2.83 1.82 16.24
N ARG A 40 3.54 0.86 16.84
CA ARG A 40 3.14 -0.57 16.75
C ARG A 40 1.77 -0.85 17.36
N ARG A 41 1.35 -0.11 18.40
CA ARG A 41 0.04 -0.26 19.03
C ARG A 41 -1.10 0.39 18.25
N SER A 42 -0.81 1.33 17.38
CA SER A 42 -1.81 1.96 16.51
C SER A 42 -2.16 1.12 15.28
N ILE A 43 -1.34 0.10 14.95
CA ILE A 43 -1.62 -0.83 13.85
C ILE A 43 -2.68 -1.83 14.31
N PRO A 44 -3.83 -1.94 13.61
CA PRO A 44 -4.80 -2.98 13.89
C PRO A 44 -4.17 -4.36 13.73
N SER A 45 -4.30 -5.24 14.73
CA SER A 45 -3.72 -6.60 14.68
C SER A 45 -4.27 -7.44 13.53
N ASN A 46 -5.48 -7.12 13.05
CA ASN A 46 -6.17 -7.75 11.94
C ASN A 46 -6.19 -6.87 10.68
N TRP A 47 -5.12 -6.08 10.44
CA TRP A 47 -5.02 -5.33 9.20
C TRP A 47 -5.10 -6.26 7.97
N ARG A 48 -5.76 -5.80 6.92
CA ARG A 48 -5.95 -6.54 5.67
C ARG A 48 -5.14 -5.94 4.53
N TYR A 49 -5.19 -4.62 4.38
CA TYR A 49 -4.51 -3.87 3.32
C TYR A 49 -3.62 -2.81 3.92
N ALA A 50 -2.44 -2.61 3.34
CA ALA A 50 -1.57 -1.52 3.74
C ALA A 50 -0.88 -0.91 2.52
N ALA A 51 -1.17 0.37 2.24
CA ALA A 51 -0.42 1.15 1.26
C ALA A 51 0.81 1.74 1.97
N CYS A 52 1.98 1.23 1.67
CA CYS A 52 3.25 1.69 2.24
C CYS A 52 3.58 3.12 1.77
N ASP A 53 4.02 3.98 2.66
CA ASP A 53 4.65 5.25 2.28
C ASP A 53 6.08 4.98 1.80
N ILE A 54 6.21 4.83 0.49
CA ILE A 54 7.49 4.53 -0.17
C ILE A 54 8.00 5.72 -1.01
N GLY A 55 7.44 6.91 -0.77
CA GLY A 55 7.62 8.06 -1.64
C GLY A 55 6.75 7.96 -2.89
N GLN A 56 7.30 8.35 -4.05
CA GLN A 56 6.59 8.19 -5.33
C GLN A 56 6.61 6.71 -5.74
N GLY A 57 5.44 6.18 -6.13
CA GLY A 57 5.29 4.79 -6.59
C GLY A 57 4.28 4.00 -5.76
N ASP A 58 4.20 2.71 -6.02
CA ASP A 58 3.24 1.80 -5.40
C ASP A 58 3.93 0.68 -4.62
N ALA A 59 3.44 0.44 -3.40
CA ALA A 59 3.69 -0.77 -2.63
C ALA A 59 2.48 -1.06 -1.74
N LEU A 60 1.63 -1.99 -2.16
CA LEU A 60 0.39 -2.33 -1.47
C LEU A 60 0.44 -3.75 -0.92
N LEU A 61 0.55 -3.88 0.39
CA LEU A 61 0.49 -5.16 1.09
C LEU A 61 -0.96 -5.63 1.25
N VAL A 62 -1.14 -6.93 1.05
CA VAL A 62 -2.42 -7.63 1.23
C VAL A 62 -2.18 -8.83 2.15
N ARG A 63 -2.80 -8.85 3.31
CA ARG A 63 -2.69 -9.95 4.27
C ARG A 63 -3.91 -10.85 4.20
N THR A 64 -3.69 -12.17 4.10
CA THR A 64 -4.71 -13.20 4.10
C THR A 64 -4.42 -14.22 5.21
N ASP A 65 -5.29 -15.20 5.40
CA ASP A 65 -5.07 -16.32 6.32
C ASP A 65 -4.00 -17.32 5.81
N ALA A 66 -3.67 -17.28 4.50
CA ALA A 66 -2.61 -18.10 3.89
C ALA A 66 -1.26 -17.36 3.73
N GLY A 67 -1.16 -16.11 4.14
CA GLY A 67 0.07 -15.33 4.07
C GLY A 67 -0.12 -13.92 3.55
N THR A 68 0.97 -13.29 3.16
CA THR A 68 1.00 -11.90 2.70
C THR A 68 1.38 -11.82 1.24
N ALA A 69 0.64 -11.02 0.48
CA ALA A 69 1.02 -10.60 -0.87
C ALA A 69 1.46 -9.13 -0.88
N LEU A 70 2.25 -8.78 -1.86
CA LEU A 70 2.63 -7.41 -2.18
C LEU A 70 2.24 -7.12 -3.64
N ILE A 71 1.61 -5.99 -3.89
CA ILE A 71 1.40 -5.44 -5.24
C ILE A 71 2.36 -4.27 -5.39
N ASP A 72 3.29 -4.39 -6.33
CA ASP A 72 4.39 -3.47 -6.61
C ASP A 72 5.34 -3.25 -5.42
N THR A 73 6.53 -2.73 -5.68
CA THR A 73 7.60 -2.61 -4.67
C THR A 73 8.07 -1.18 -4.43
N GLY A 74 7.64 -0.23 -5.27
CA GLY A 74 8.19 1.11 -5.27
C GLY A 74 9.61 1.17 -5.83
N ALA A 75 10.17 2.39 -5.84
CA ALA A 75 11.54 2.65 -6.30
C ALA A 75 12.56 2.50 -5.17
N GLU A 76 12.21 2.87 -3.94
CA GLU A 76 13.14 3.08 -2.83
C GLU A 76 13.15 1.89 -1.86
N PRO A 77 14.23 1.07 -1.86
CA PRO A 77 14.30 -0.14 -1.04
C PRO A 77 14.16 0.12 0.47
N GLU A 78 14.79 1.20 0.96
CA GLU A 78 14.79 1.51 2.40
C GLU A 78 13.37 1.82 2.91
N ALA A 79 12.57 2.51 2.11
CA ALA A 79 11.20 2.85 2.47
C ALA A 79 10.31 1.58 2.50
N LEU A 80 10.45 0.71 1.50
CA LEU A 80 9.76 -0.59 1.45
C LEU A 80 10.13 -1.47 2.64
N LEU A 81 11.42 -1.63 2.92
CA LEU A 81 11.91 -2.47 4.02
C LEU A 81 11.47 -1.92 5.38
N SER A 82 11.45 -0.60 5.55
CA SER A 82 10.93 0.04 6.76
C SER A 82 9.43 -0.24 6.97
N CYS A 83 8.64 -0.22 5.90
CA CYS A 83 7.23 -0.62 5.93
C CYS A 83 7.09 -2.09 6.36
N PHE A 84 7.89 -2.99 5.79
CA PHE A 84 7.90 -4.42 6.11
C PHE A 84 8.26 -4.66 7.58
N GLU A 85 9.30 -4.00 8.10
CA GLU A 85 9.68 -4.09 9.51
C GLU A 85 8.53 -3.64 10.43
N THR A 86 7.89 -2.52 10.07
CA THR A 86 6.78 -1.95 10.84
C THR A 86 5.58 -2.90 10.90
N LEU A 87 5.27 -3.57 9.78
CA LEU A 87 4.11 -4.47 9.64
C LEU A 87 4.45 -5.94 9.92
N GLY A 88 5.73 -6.26 10.19
CA GLY A 88 6.19 -7.62 10.52
C GLY A 88 6.18 -8.56 9.31
N VAL A 89 6.50 -8.07 8.11
CA VAL A 89 6.54 -8.85 6.87
C VAL A 89 7.98 -9.29 6.59
N GLY A 90 8.23 -10.59 6.50
CA GLY A 90 9.55 -11.17 6.17
C GLY A 90 9.47 -12.22 5.05
N HIS A 91 8.26 -12.55 4.60
CA HIS A 91 8.01 -13.49 3.53
C HIS A 91 6.78 -13.06 2.74
N LEU A 92 6.83 -13.19 1.43
CA LEU A 92 5.72 -12.95 0.53
C LEU A 92 5.26 -14.28 -0.09
N SER A 93 4.02 -14.66 0.18
CA SER A 93 3.38 -15.77 -0.52
C SER A 93 3.17 -15.43 -2.00
N MET A 94 3.04 -14.13 -2.31
CA MET A 94 2.85 -13.63 -3.67
C MET A 94 3.43 -12.22 -3.81
N LEU A 95 4.15 -11.98 -4.89
CA LEU A 95 4.49 -10.65 -5.41
C LEU A 95 3.73 -10.46 -6.72
N VAL A 96 2.99 -9.39 -6.85
CA VAL A 96 2.33 -8.98 -8.08
C VAL A 96 3.04 -7.72 -8.58
N LEU A 97 3.56 -7.72 -9.79
CA LEU A 97 4.05 -6.50 -10.44
C LEU A 97 3.01 -6.06 -11.46
N SER A 98 2.51 -4.84 -11.29
CA SER A 98 1.49 -4.30 -12.19
C SER A 98 2.05 -3.99 -13.57
N HIS A 99 3.21 -3.37 -13.64
CA HIS A 99 4.01 -3.08 -14.84
C HIS A 99 5.47 -2.84 -14.44
N PHE A 100 6.34 -2.40 -15.36
CA PHE A 100 7.80 -2.45 -15.15
C PHE A 100 8.46 -1.08 -14.96
N ASP A 101 7.69 -0.02 -14.72
CA ASP A 101 8.27 1.28 -14.37
C ASP A 101 8.98 1.23 -13.02
N LEU A 102 10.02 2.05 -12.87
CA LEU A 102 10.92 2.01 -11.72
C LEU A 102 10.22 2.22 -10.38
N ASP A 103 9.22 3.07 -10.35
CA ASP A 103 8.42 3.39 -9.16
C ASP A 103 7.41 2.28 -8.78
N HIS A 104 7.42 1.16 -9.53
CA HIS A 104 6.68 -0.07 -9.22
C HIS A 104 7.59 -1.28 -8.99
N THR A 105 8.79 -1.30 -9.56
CA THR A 105 9.65 -2.48 -9.54
C THR A 105 11.03 -2.26 -8.95
N GLY A 106 11.44 -1.01 -8.74
CA GLY A 106 12.82 -0.67 -8.43
C GLY A 106 13.38 -1.28 -7.15
N ALA A 107 12.53 -1.50 -6.14
CA ALA A 107 12.97 -2.12 -4.89
C ALA A 107 12.91 -3.66 -4.89
N ALA A 108 12.43 -4.32 -5.95
CA ALA A 108 12.14 -5.75 -5.95
C ALA A 108 13.39 -6.61 -5.66
N MET A 109 14.50 -6.37 -6.35
CA MET A 109 15.72 -7.16 -6.14
C MET A 109 16.38 -6.85 -4.81
N ALA A 110 16.45 -5.59 -4.41
CA ALA A 110 17.00 -5.22 -3.10
C ALA A 110 16.18 -5.81 -1.94
N MET A 111 14.86 -5.91 -2.09
CA MET A 111 13.98 -6.61 -1.15
C MET A 111 14.39 -8.09 -1.01
N VAL A 112 14.61 -8.80 -2.12
CA VAL A 112 15.04 -10.21 -2.10
C VAL A 112 16.44 -10.35 -1.50
N GLU A 113 17.37 -9.49 -1.88
CA GLU A 113 18.75 -9.46 -1.35
C GLU A 113 18.78 -9.17 0.17
N SER A 114 17.81 -8.47 0.70
CA SER A 114 17.64 -8.26 2.15
C SER A 114 17.17 -9.50 2.91
N GLY A 115 16.82 -10.59 2.21
CA GLY A 115 16.37 -11.85 2.78
C GLY A 115 14.86 -12.07 2.76
N VAL A 116 14.07 -11.16 2.17
CA VAL A 116 12.64 -11.40 1.94
C VAL A 116 12.45 -12.41 0.82
N THR A 117 11.73 -13.50 1.11
CA THR A 117 11.49 -14.56 0.12
C THR A 117 10.15 -14.35 -0.58
N VAL A 118 10.08 -14.69 -1.87
CA VAL A 118 8.88 -14.62 -2.71
C VAL A 118 8.55 -16.02 -3.23
N ALA A 119 7.36 -16.54 -2.91
CA ALA A 119 6.97 -17.87 -3.38
C ALA A 119 6.43 -17.82 -4.82
N VAL A 120 5.53 -16.90 -5.12
CA VAL A 120 4.92 -16.72 -6.45
C VAL A 120 5.09 -15.29 -6.92
N LEU A 121 5.54 -15.13 -8.15
CA LEU A 121 5.56 -13.85 -8.88
C LEU A 121 4.44 -13.86 -9.91
N VAL A 122 3.54 -12.90 -9.86
CA VAL A 122 2.49 -12.68 -10.87
C VAL A 122 2.81 -11.40 -11.62
N VAL A 123 2.85 -11.48 -12.94
CA VAL A 123 3.14 -10.34 -13.84
C VAL A 123 2.10 -10.30 -14.96
N PRO A 124 1.88 -9.15 -15.62
CA PRO A 124 0.98 -9.06 -16.75
C PRO A 124 1.45 -9.98 -17.90
N ASP A 125 0.52 -10.60 -18.62
CA ASP A 125 0.85 -11.38 -19.83
C ASP A 125 1.06 -10.44 -21.03
N THR A 126 2.17 -9.70 -20.99
CA THR A 126 2.60 -8.78 -22.04
C THR A 126 3.96 -9.22 -22.61
N SER A 127 4.28 -8.78 -23.82
CA SER A 127 5.62 -9.01 -24.40
C SER A 127 6.71 -8.37 -23.54
N GLU A 128 6.48 -7.20 -23.00
CA GLU A 128 7.38 -6.52 -22.06
C GLU A 128 7.72 -7.40 -20.86
N ALA A 129 6.71 -7.91 -20.13
CA ALA A 129 6.92 -8.76 -18.95
C ALA A 129 7.67 -10.06 -19.27
N ARG A 130 7.48 -10.61 -20.46
CA ARG A 130 8.15 -11.85 -20.87
C ARG A 130 9.63 -11.66 -21.17
N GLU A 131 10.03 -10.43 -21.54
CA GLU A 131 11.40 -10.07 -21.93
C GLU A 131 12.13 -9.32 -20.82
N ASP A 132 11.44 -8.86 -19.77
CA ASP A 132 12.06 -8.08 -18.70
C ASP A 132 13.02 -8.91 -17.86
N PRO A 133 14.28 -8.46 -17.70
CA PRO A 133 15.31 -9.19 -16.95
C PRO A 133 14.95 -9.38 -15.46
N LEU A 134 14.21 -8.46 -14.86
CA LEU A 134 13.76 -8.58 -13.46
C LEU A 134 12.94 -9.86 -13.23
N VAL A 135 12.10 -10.25 -14.19
CA VAL A 135 11.31 -11.49 -14.09
C VAL A 135 12.21 -12.71 -14.07
N ALA A 136 13.29 -12.70 -14.87
CA ALA A 136 14.28 -13.78 -14.86
C ALA A 136 15.07 -13.83 -13.54
N ASP A 137 15.45 -12.68 -12.98
CA ASP A 137 16.19 -12.57 -11.73
C ASP A 137 15.33 -13.03 -10.54
N LEU A 138 14.06 -12.60 -10.47
CA LEU A 138 13.13 -13.05 -9.44
C LEU A 138 12.84 -14.56 -9.55
N ARG A 139 12.76 -15.11 -10.76
CA ARG A 139 12.68 -16.57 -10.98
C ARG A 139 13.94 -17.27 -10.49
N ALA A 140 15.10 -16.74 -10.76
CA ALA A 140 16.38 -17.29 -10.32
C ALA A 140 16.52 -17.27 -8.78
N SER A 141 15.89 -16.30 -8.11
CA SER A 141 15.82 -16.24 -6.64
C SER A 141 14.84 -17.24 -6.02
N GLY A 142 14.09 -18.01 -6.83
CA GLY A 142 13.22 -19.09 -6.39
C GLY A 142 11.72 -18.83 -6.57
N ALA A 143 11.30 -17.68 -7.07
CA ALA A 143 9.89 -17.38 -7.29
C ALA A 143 9.30 -18.18 -8.47
N GLN A 144 8.11 -18.72 -8.30
CA GLN A 144 7.34 -19.32 -9.39
C GLN A 144 6.65 -18.23 -10.19
N VAL A 145 6.94 -18.10 -11.47
CA VAL A 145 6.41 -17.01 -12.31
C VAL A 145 5.11 -17.42 -12.99
N THR A 146 4.09 -16.59 -12.85
CA THR A 146 2.78 -16.70 -13.50
C THR A 146 2.53 -15.43 -14.31
N TYR A 147 2.13 -15.59 -15.57
CA TYR A 147 1.68 -14.52 -16.45
C TYR A 147 0.16 -14.45 -16.43
N ALA A 148 -0.39 -13.26 -16.13
CA ALA A 148 -1.82 -13.07 -15.92
C ALA A 148 -2.40 -12.05 -16.91
N ALA A 149 -3.61 -12.34 -17.40
CA ALA A 149 -4.38 -11.45 -18.27
C ALA A 149 -5.86 -11.52 -17.90
N SER A 150 -6.67 -10.66 -18.48
CA SER A 150 -8.12 -10.61 -18.29
C SER A 150 -8.76 -12.00 -18.36
N GLY A 151 -9.56 -12.33 -17.35
CA GLY A 151 -10.22 -13.61 -17.18
C GLY A 151 -9.44 -14.65 -16.37
N ASP A 152 -8.16 -14.40 -16.01
CA ASP A 152 -7.46 -15.26 -15.06
C ASP A 152 -7.92 -14.98 -13.63
N SER A 153 -7.99 -16.07 -12.85
CA SER A 153 -8.37 -15.99 -11.44
C SER A 153 -7.56 -16.98 -10.63
N TRP A 154 -7.18 -16.59 -9.41
CA TRP A 154 -6.48 -17.46 -8.46
C TRP A 154 -6.88 -17.11 -7.04
N ALA A 155 -6.58 -18.00 -6.11
CA ALA A 155 -6.89 -17.81 -4.69
C ALA A 155 -5.60 -17.64 -3.88
N LEU A 156 -5.64 -16.76 -2.90
CA LEU A 156 -4.67 -16.70 -1.82
C LEU A 156 -5.44 -16.58 -0.50
N GLY A 157 -5.49 -17.69 0.25
CA GLY A 157 -6.25 -17.76 1.49
C GLY A 157 -7.74 -17.45 1.27
N ASP A 158 -8.23 -16.52 2.05
CA ASP A 158 -9.63 -16.09 2.05
C ASP A 158 -9.96 -14.99 1.03
N LEU A 159 -9.06 -14.76 0.05
CA LEU A 159 -9.28 -13.84 -1.08
C LEU A 159 -9.19 -14.59 -2.41
N THR A 160 -10.10 -14.24 -3.33
CA THR A 160 -10.00 -14.54 -4.76
C THR A 160 -9.46 -13.33 -5.48
N TRP A 161 -8.48 -13.52 -6.35
CA TRP A 161 -7.87 -12.52 -7.19
C TRP A 161 -8.36 -12.71 -8.62
N ASN A 162 -8.94 -11.68 -9.21
CA ASN A 162 -9.45 -11.69 -10.58
C ASN A 162 -8.66 -10.67 -11.40
N ALA A 163 -7.97 -11.13 -12.45
CA ALA A 163 -7.32 -10.22 -13.39
C ALA A 163 -8.36 -9.67 -14.37
N LEU A 164 -8.48 -8.34 -14.44
CA LEU A 164 -9.35 -7.63 -15.35
C LEU A 164 -8.61 -7.09 -16.58
N TRP A 165 -7.29 -6.90 -16.49
CA TRP A 165 -6.42 -6.32 -17.50
C TRP A 165 -4.98 -6.82 -17.32
N PRO A 166 -4.11 -6.93 -18.34
CA PRO A 166 -4.35 -6.55 -19.74
C PRO A 166 -5.29 -7.50 -20.47
N LYS A 167 -5.75 -7.08 -21.65
CA LYS A 167 -6.50 -7.96 -22.56
C LYS A 167 -5.67 -9.18 -22.89
N ARG A 168 -6.33 -10.35 -22.91
CA ARG A 168 -5.65 -11.57 -23.33
C ARG A 168 -5.28 -11.47 -24.82
N GLY A 169 -4.04 -11.78 -25.13
CA GLY A 169 -3.56 -11.85 -26.51
C GLY A 169 -4.31 -12.91 -27.31
N ARG A 170 -4.27 -12.77 -28.63
CA ARG A 170 -4.93 -13.73 -29.53
C ARG A 170 -4.12 -15.01 -29.61
N SER A 171 -4.81 -16.15 -29.63
CA SER A 171 -4.19 -17.47 -29.87
C SER A 171 -3.03 -17.85 -28.93
N GLY A 172 -3.04 -17.33 -27.68
CA GLY A 172 -2.00 -17.61 -26.70
C GLY A 172 -0.74 -16.73 -26.81
N GLU A 173 -0.74 -15.76 -27.71
CA GLU A 173 0.29 -14.72 -27.76
C GLU A 173 0.13 -13.76 -26.57
N PRO A 174 1.23 -13.19 -26.07
CA PRO A 174 1.12 -12.14 -25.05
C PRO A 174 0.40 -10.92 -25.61
N SER A 175 -0.20 -10.11 -24.71
CA SER A 175 -0.72 -8.81 -25.10
C SER A 175 0.40 -7.94 -25.66
N SER A 176 0.11 -7.21 -26.72
CA SER A 176 1.07 -6.26 -27.32
C SER A 176 1.20 -4.96 -26.53
N GLY A 177 0.40 -4.77 -25.48
CA GLY A 177 0.49 -3.63 -24.57
C GLY A 177 1.71 -3.74 -23.63
N GLY A 178 2.23 -2.60 -23.22
CA GLY A 178 3.31 -2.48 -22.23
C GLY A 178 3.21 -1.13 -21.52
N GLY A 179 4.13 -0.86 -20.61
CA GLY A 179 4.10 0.34 -19.77
C GLY A 179 2.78 0.48 -19.00
N ASN A 180 2.37 1.71 -18.75
CA ASN A 180 1.17 2.02 -17.97
C ASN A 180 -0.11 1.34 -18.50
N ASP A 181 -0.31 1.36 -19.82
CA ASP A 181 -1.51 0.74 -20.43
C ASP A 181 -1.48 -0.80 -20.41
N GLY A 182 -0.32 -1.40 -20.13
CA GLY A 182 -0.14 -2.83 -19.90
C GLY A 182 -0.27 -3.25 -18.44
N SER A 183 -0.56 -2.33 -17.52
CA SER A 183 -0.67 -2.62 -16.08
C SER A 183 -1.61 -3.78 -15.79
N LEU A 184 -1.17 -4.72 -14.96
CA LEU A 184 -2.04 -5.78 -14.45
C LEU A 184 -3.05 -5.20 -13.45
N VAL A 185 -4.29 -5.09 -13.87
CA VAL A 185 -5.40 -4.69 -13.01
C VAL A 185 -6.01 -5.91 -12.36
N THR A 186 -6.09 -5.90 -11.04
CA THR A 186 -6.70 -6.99 -10.28
C THR A 186 -7.80 -6.49 -9.35
N VAL A 187 -8.86 -7.31 -9.22
CA VAL A 187 -9.86 -7.15 -8.17
C VAL A 187 -9.77 -8.32 -7.21
N LEU A 188 -9.57 -8.01 -5.95
CA LEU A 188 -9.47 -8.94 -4.85
C LEU A 188 -10.81 -9.00 -4.15
N GLU A 189 -11.43 -10.18 -4.13
CA GLU A 189 -12.75 -10.37 -3.53
C GLU A 189 -12.66 -11.35 -2.36
N PRO A 190 -13.26 -11.01 -1.20
CA PRO A 190 -13.32 -11.94 -0.08
C PRO A 190 -14.19 -13.15 -0.44
N THR A 191 -13.68 -14.33 -0.11
CA THR A 191 -14.45 -15.59 -0.22
C THR A 191 -15.43 -15.74 0.93
N THR A 192 -16.29 -16.76 0.87
CA THR A 192 -17.19 -17.11 1.99
C THR A 192 -16.45 -17.54 3.25
N ALA A 193 -15.16 -17.85 3.16
CA ALA A 193 -14.30 -18.19 4.30
C ALA A 193 -13.80 -16.95 5.06
N CYS A 194 -13.96 -15.75 4.49
CA CYS A 194 -13.53 -14.52 5.16
C CYS A 194 -14.32 -14.29 6.45
N VAL A 195 -13.59 -14.13 7.56
CA VAL A 195 -14.18 -13.91 8.89
C VAL A 195 -13.83 -12.53 9.49
N SER A 196 -12.94 -11.78 8.84
CA SER A 196 -12.46 -10.49 9.34
C SER A 196 -12.08 -9.58 8.18
N VAL A 197 -12.52 -8.32 8.22
CA VAL A 197 -12.19 -7.30 7.19
C VAL A 197 -12.47 -7.81 5.78
N CYS A 198 -13.70 -8.27 5.56
CA CYS A 198 -14.15 -8.80 4.28
C CYS A 198 -14.49 -7.66 3.30
N LEU A 199 -13.47 -6.92 2.90
CA LEU A 199 -13.54 -5.82 1.94
C LEU A 199 -12.82 -6.23 0.66
N SER A 200 -13.43 -5.93 -0.46
CA SER A 200 -12.83 -6.07 -1.79
C SER A 200 -11.92 -4.90 -2.12
N LEU A 201 -10.90 -5.14 -2.96
CA LEU A 201 -9.96 -4.12 -3.40
C LEU A 201 -9.71 -4.22 -4.90
N ALA A 202 -9.78 -3.09 -5.59
CA ALA A 202 -9.31 -2.95 -6.98
C ALA A 202 -7.94 -2.26 -6.98
N ALA A 203 -6.93 -2.94 -7.51
CA ALA A 203 -5.60 -2.38 -7.76
C ALA A 203 -5.46 -2.10 -9.26
N LEU A 204 -5.29 -0.82 -9.62
CA LEU A 204 -5.37 -0.36 -11.00
C LEU A 204 -3.99 -0.18 -11.67
N GLY A 205 -2.88 -0.38 -10.91
CA GLY A 205 -1.55 -0.02 -11.39
C GLY A 205 -1.50 1.43 -11.85
N ASP A 206 -0.90 1.67 -13.02
CA ASP A 206 -0.84 2.99 -13.64
C ASP A 206 -1.69 3.11 -14.91
N LEU A 207 -2.72 2.27 -15.00
CA LEU A 207 -3.60 2.20 -16.18
C LEU A 207 -4.11 3.58 -16.57
N GLY A 208 -3.83 4.03 -17.81
CA GLY A 208 -4.27 5.32 -18.37
C GLY A 208 -5.75 5.35 -18.75
N GLU A 209 -6.30 6.55 -18.98
CA GLU A 209 -7.72 6.78 -19.25
C GLU A 209 -8.25 5.95 -20.43
N GLY A 210 -7.43 5.83 -21.49
CA GLY A 210 -7.77 5.04 -22.66
C GLY A 210 -8.02 3.58 -22.34
N ALA A 211 -7.07 2.96 -21.65
CA ALA A 211 -7.16 1.56 -21.25
C ALA A 211 -8.21 1.34 -20.16
N GLN A 212 -8.43 2.30 -19.26
CA GLN A 212 -9.55 2.28 -18.29
C GLN A 212 -10.91 2.23 -18.98
N ARG A 213 -11.10 2.98 -20.06
CA ARG A 213 -12.34 2.90 -20.86
C ARG A 213 -12.48 1.57 -21.58
N ASP A 214 -11.39 1.00 -22.05
CA ASP A 214 -11.38 -0.31 -22.68
C ASP A 214 -11.70 -1.41 -21.69
N LEU A 215 -11.12 -1.33 -20.47
CA LEU A 215 -11.43 -2.24 -19.37
C LEU A 215 -12.94 -2.22 -19.06
N LEU A 216 -13.57 -1.04 -18.98
CA LEU A 216 -15.01 -0.95 -18.74
C LEU A 216 -15.87 -1.54 -19.87
N ARG A 217 -15.39 -1.58 -21.12
CA ARG A 217 -16.12 -2.25 -22.21
C ARG A 217 -16.10 -3.78 -22.04
N GLU A 218 -15.05 -4.35 -21.47
CA GLU A 218 -14.92 -5.79 -21.20
C GLU A 218 -15.56 -6.18 -19.86
N HIS A 219 -15.45 -5.32 -18.87
CA HIS A 219 -15.98 -5.49 -17.53
C HIS A 219 -16.85 -4.29 -17.16
N PRO A 220 -18.15 -4.25 -17.59
CA PRO A 220 -18.97 -3.04 -17.47
C PRO A 220 -19.30 -2.59 -16.05
N HIS A 221 -19.22 -3.51 -15.08
CA HIS A 221 -19.64 -3.25 -13.70
C HIS A 221 -18.63 -3.80 -12.70
N PRO A 222 -17.35 -3.38 -12.76
CA PRO A 222 -16.40 -3.77 -11.73
C PRO A 222 -16.83 -3.15 -10.39
N ARG A 223 -16.68 -3.90 -9.31
CA ARG A 223 -17.02 -3.43 -7.96
C ARG A 223 -15.88 -3.68 -6.99
N ALA A 224 -15.61 -2.71 -6.13
CA ALA A 224 -14.67 -2.88 -5.04
C ALA A 224 -14.97 -1.88 -3.92
N ASP A 225 -14.82 -2.31 -2.66
CA ASP A 225 -14.99 -1.43 -1.50
C ASP A 225 -13.85 -0.42 -1.39
N ILE A 226 -12.66 -0.83 -1.84
CA ILE A 226 -11.44 -0.04 -1.84
C ILE A 226 -10.89 0.01 -3.27
N VAL A 227 -10.41 1.16 -3.70
CA VAL A 227 -9.64 1.29 -4.95
C VAL A 227 -8.26 1.86 -4.65
N LYS A 228 -7.18 1.21 -5.12
CA LYS A 228 -5.89 1.87 -5.30
C LYS A 228 -5.97 2.66 -6.60
N MET A 229 -5.92 3.98 -6.48
CA MET A 229 -6.05 4.90 -7.61
C MET A 229 -4.94 4.68 -8.64
N ALA A 230 -5.29 4.68 -9.92
CA ALA A 230 -4.30 4.51 -10.97
C ALA A 230 -3.32 5.68 -11.02
N HIS A 231 -2.08 5.39 -11.40
CA HIS A 231 -1.04 6.34 -11.75
C HIS A 231 -0.90 7.49 -10.74
N HIS A 232 -0.89 7.13 -9.43
CA HIS A 232 -0.68 8.02 -8.29
C HIS A 232 -1.60 9.25 -8.27
N GLY A 233 -2.75 9.19 -8.95
CA GLY A 233 -3.66 10.32 -9.08
C GLY A 233 -3.24 11.31 -10.18
N SER A 234 -2.62 10.84 -11.25
CA SER A 234 -2.40 11.63 -12.46
C SER A 234 -3.73 12.16 -13.03
N ARG A 235 -3.66 13.08 -13.99
CA ARG A 235 -4.86 13.59 -14.65
C ARG A 235 -5.47 12.60 -15.64
N ASP A 236 -4.70 11.59 -16.07
CA ASP A 236 -5.08 10.60 -17.07
C ASP A 236 -5.98 9.52 -16.47
N GLN A 237 -7.25 9.85 -16.22
CA GLN A 237 -8.20 9.03 -15.49
C GLN A 237 -9.60 9.03 -16.16
N SER A 238 -10.29 7.92 -16.08
CA SER A 238 -11.69 7.77 -16.50
C SER A 238 -12.63 7.88 -15.30
N ALA A 239 -13.38 8.97 -15.20
CA ALA A 239 -14.37 9.16 -14.14
C ALA A 239 -15.40 8.02 -14.06
N ASN A 240 -15.76 7.45 -15.21
CA ASN A 240 -16.73 6.34 -15.29
C ASN A 240 -16.21 5.09 -14.57
N LEU A 241 -14.89 4.80 -14.62
CA LEU A 241 -14.33 3.65 -13.94
C LEU A 241 -14.54 3.76 -12.42
N TYR A 242 -14.23 4.90 -11.83
CA TYR A 242 -14.39 5.11 -10.38
C TYR A 242 -15.85 5.13 -9.94
N GLN A 243 -16.76 5.64 -10.78
CA GLN A 243 -18.20 5.58 -10.53
C GLN A 243 -18.71 4.14 -10.55
N GLU A 244 -18.27 3.32 -11.51
CA GLU A 244 -18.66 1.91 -11.60
C GLU A 244 -18.05 1.08 -10.47
N LEU A 245 -16.81 1.31 -10.09
CA LEU A 245 -16.19 0.67 -8.92
C LEU A 245 -17.00 0.94 -7.65
N GLY A 246 -17.52 2.14 -7.47
CA GLY A 246 -18.34 2.52 -6.32
C GLY A 246 -17.63 2.38 -4.98
N SER A 247 -16.30 2.51 -4.96
CA SER A 247 -15.46 2.33 -3.79
C SER A 247 -15.73 3.39 -2.73
N SER A 248 -15.71 2.99 -1.46
CA SER A 248 -15.82 3.94 -0.33
C SER A 248 -14.47 4.57 0.01
N ILE A 249 -13.36 3.85 -0.22
CA ILE A 249 -11.99 4.25 0.11
C ILE A 249 -11.16 4.27 -1.18
N GLY A 250 -10.44 5.37 -1.40
CA GLY A 250 -9.44 5.49 -2.46
C GLY A 250 -8.05 5.63 -1.85
N LEU A 251 -7.19 4.63 -2.06
CA LEU A 251 -5.79 4.70 -1.68
C LEU A 251 -5.01 5.41 -2.78
N VAL A 252 -4.31 6.47 -2.44
CA VAL A 252 -3.49 7.27 -3.36
C VAL A 252 -2.05 7.19 -2.85
N SER A 253 -1.27 6.29 -3.45
CA SER A 253 0.17 6.17 -3.16
C SER A 253 0.92 7.26 -3.91
N VAL A 254 1.57 8.15 -3.19
CA VAL A 254 2.26 9.31 -3.78
C VAL A 254 3.27 9.88 -2.80
N GLY A 255 4.39 10.35 -3.32
CA GLY A 255 5.43 11.01 -2.53
C GLY A 255 5.14 12.49 -2.29
N ALA A 256 5.41 12.97 -1.08
CA ALA A 256 5.20 14.37 -0.74
C ALA A 256 6.09 15.35 -1.56
N ASP A 257 7.25 14.89 -1.99
CA ASP A 257 8.22 15.69 -2.73
C ASP A 257 8.28 15.27 -4.21
N ASN A 258 7.20 14.66 -4.75
CA ASN A 258 7.18 14.23 -6.13
C ASN A 258 7.18 15.42 -7.09
N GLY A 259 7.97 15.33 -8.17
CA GLY A 259 8.08 16.36 -9.20
C GLY A 259 6.99 16.29 -10.28
N TYR A 260 6.08 15.30 -10.22
CA TYR A 260 5.05 15.06 -11.24
C TYR A 260 3.79 15.89 -11.02
N GLY A 261 3.63 16.47 -9.81
CA GLY A 261 2.41 17.19 -9.43
C GLY A 261 1.22 16.28 -9.19
N HIS A 262 1.48 15.05 -8.79
CA HIS A 262 0.46 14.07 -8.35
C HIS A 262 0.26 14.12 -6.83
N PRO A 263 -0.96 13.80 -6.32
CA PRO A 263 -2.19 13.66 -7.09
C PRO A 263 -2.66 15.02 -7.59
N THR A 264 -3.29 15.05 -8.77
CA THR A 264 -3.89 16.28 -9.29
C THR A 264 -5.22 16.59 -8.58
N ASP A 265 -5.56 17.86 -8.43
CA ASP A 265 -6.86 18.26 -7.86
C ASP A 265 -8.03 17.64 -8.64
N ALA A 266 -7.89 17.51 -9.97
CA ALA A 266 -8.89 16.90 -10.83
C ALA A 266 -9.13 15.44 -10.49
N ALA A 267 -8.05 14.67 -10.23
CA ALA A 267 -8.14 13.27 -9.85
C ALA A 267 -8.78 13.09 -8.46
N LEU A 268 -8.42 13.92 -7.49
CA LEU A 268 -9.03 13.90 -6.16
C LEU A 268 -10.52 14.30 -6.20
N ALA A 269 -10.86 15.32 -6.99
CA ALA A 269 -12.24 15.74 -7.18
C ALA A 269 -13.08 14.64 -7.84
N MET A 270 -12.49 13.88 -8.78
CA MET A 270 -13.14 12.74 -9.43
C MET A 270 -13.46 11.61 -8.45
N LEU A 271 -12.49 11.20 -7.59
CA LEU A 271 -12.75 10.22 -6.53
C LEU A 271 -13.89 10.69 -5.62
N THR A 272 -13.84 11.95 -5.17
CA THR A 272 -14.86 12.52 -4.28
C THR A 272 -16.23 12.55 -4.96
N ALA A 273 -16.30 12.89 -6.25
CA ALA A 273 -17.54 12.89 -7.02
C ALA A 273 -18.12 11.48 -7.20
N ALA A 274 -17.27 10.44 -7.24
CA ALA A 274 -17.69 9.05 -7.23
C ALA A 274 -18.14 8.54 -5.84
N GLY A 275 -18.07 9.38 -4.79
CA GLY A 275 -18.38 8.99 -3.41
C GLY A 275 -17.23 8.32 -2.68
N THR A 276 -16.04 8.31 -3.25
CA THR A 276 -14.83 7.69 -2.72
C THR A 276 -14.06 8.69 -1.87
N GLN A 277 -13.69 8.32 -0.64
CA GLN A 277 -12.82 9.14 0.21
C GLN A 277 -11.35 8.90 -0.18
N PRO A 278 -10.63 9.89 -0.70
CA PRO A 278 -9.21 9.74 -0.98
C PRO A 278 -8.40 9.75 0.33
N LEU A 279 -7.48 8.80 0.43
CA LEU A 279 -6.48 8.68 1.50
C LEU A 279 -5.11 8.67 0.84
N ARG A 280 -4.25 9.62 1.21
CA ARG A 280 -2.97 9.89 0.54
C ARG A 280 -1.81 9.52 1.43
N THR A 281 -0.81 8.82 0.88
CA THR A 281 0.40 8.42 1.63
C THR A 281 1.28 9.62 1.99
N ASP A 282 1.33 10.66 1.16
CA ASP A 282 2.09 11.88 1.43
C ASP A 282 1.54 12.73 2.58
N GLU A 283 0.29 12.52 2.97
CA GLU A 283 -0.36 13.21 4.10
C GLU A 283 -0.42 12.34 5.35
N LEU A 284 -0.62 11.03 5.18
CA LEU A 284 -0.93 10.09 6.27
C LEU A 284 0.23 9.15 6.62
N GLY A 285 1.29 9.13 5.79
CA GLY A 285 2.28 8.07 5.87
C GLY A 285 1.72 6.74 5.36
N THR A 286 2.23 5.63 5.85
CA THR A 286 1.67 4.29 5.53
C THR A 286 0.22 4.19 5.99
N ILE A 287 -0.69 3.85 5.06
CA ILE A 287 -2.13 3.75 5.31
C ILE A 287 -2.49 2.29 5.52
N VAL A 288 -3.02 1.97 6.68
CA VAL A 288 -3.41 0.61 7.04
C VAL A 288 -4.92 0.51 7.17
N VAL A 289 -5.52 -0.45 6.47
CA VAL A 289 -6.95 -0.77 6.56
C VAL A 289 -7.11 -2.08 7.32
N GLY A 290 -7.76 -2.00 8.45
CA GLY A 290 -8.08 -3.12 9.33
C GLY A 290 -9.56 -3.12 9.70
N GLY A 291 -9.93 -3.88 10.73
CA GLY A 291 -11.30 -3.89 11.24
C GLY A 291 -11.35 -3.95 12.75
N THR A 292 -12.42 -3.41 13.31
CA THR A 292 -12.80 -3.63 14.72
C THR A 292 -14.07 -4.46 14.79
N VAL A 293 -14.16 -5.32 15.79
CA VAL A 293 -15.43 -6.02 16.10
C VAL A 293 -16.42 -4.97 16.56
N GLY A 294 -17.52 -4.79 15.82
CA GLY A 294 -18.58 -3.87 16.21
C GLY A 294 -19.16 -4.24 17.58
N ALA A 295 -19.52 -3.25 18.38
CA ALA A 295 -20.04 -3.41 19.75
C ALA A 295 -21.31 -4.29 19.88
N GLY A 296 -21.84 -4.81 18.75
CA GLY A 296 -23.01 -5.71 18.69
C GLY A 296 -22.73 -7.13 18.24
N GLY A 297 -21.46 -7.54 18.13
CA GLY A 297 -21.08 -8.95 17.93
C GLY A 297 -21.33 -9.53 16.52
N GLY A 298 -21.49 -8.72 15.47
CA GLY A 298 -21.89 -9.27 14.17
C GLY A 298 -21.36 -8.59 12.90
N LEU A 299 -20.73 -7.44 12.97
CA LEU A 299 -20.19 -6.74 11.78
C LEU A 299 -18.86 -6.09 12.12
N TYR A 300 -17.82 -6.39 11.34
CA TYR A 300 -16.55 -5.67 11.41
C TYR A 300 -16.74 -4.27 10.82
N GLU A 301 -16.37 -3.23 11.59
CA GLU A 301 -16.26 -1.88 11.06
C GLU A 301 -14.83 -1.67 10.55
N PRO A 302 -14.64 -1.24 9.30
CA PRO A 302 -13.30 -0.96 8.79
C PRO A 302 -12.69 0.21 9.57
N VAL A 303 -11.46 0.03 10.00
CA VAL A 303 -10.64 1.06 10.65
C VAL A 303 -9.49 1.39 9.73
N VAL A 304 -9.34 2.68 9.44
CA VAL A 304 -8.19 3.20 8.70
C VAL A 304 -7.27 3.90 9.70
N ALA A 305 -6.01 3.51 9.70
CA ALA A 305 -4.96 4.16 10.47
C ALA A 305 -3.88 4.67 9.50
N GLY A 306 -3.53 5.94 9.63
CA GLY A 306 -2.31 6.49 9.03
C GLY A 306 -1.14 6.29 9.99
N ILE A 307 -0.04 5.77 9.50
CA ILE A 307 1.19 5.56 10.27
C ILE A 307 2.21 6.56 9.73
N GLU A 308 2.36 7.71 10.42
CA GLU A 308 3.42 8.66 10.07
C GLU A 308 4.78 7.99 10.28
N THR A 309 5.57 7.88 9.24
CA THR A 309 6.99 7.58 9.36
C THR A 309 7.66 8.73 10.12
N VAL A 310 8.53 8.44 11.09
CA VAL A 310 9.11 9.35 12.11
C VAL A 310 9.82 10.61 11.57
N ALA A 311 9.79 10.87 10.27
CA ALA A 311 10.50 11.96 9.60
C ALA A 311 9.66 13.23 9.34
N ARG A 312 8.36 13.30 9.63
CA ARG A 312 7.55 14.49 9.36
C ARG A 312 6.79 15.01 10.56
N THR A 313 7.23 16.17 11.02
CA THR A 313 6.63 17.01 12.05
C THR A 313 5.25 17.54 11.62
N ARG A 314 4.23 17.18 12.43
CA ARG A 314 2.99 17.93 12.68
C ARG A 314 2.05 18.22 11.52
N LEU A 315 0.98 17.42 11.45
CA LEU A 315 -0.40 17.93 11.37
C LEU A 315 -1.34 16.83 11.88
N ARG A 316 -2.17 17.15 12.88
CA ARG A 316 -3.20 16.23 13.41
C ARG A 316 -4.39 16.24 12.48
N PRO A 317 -4.83 15.13 11.86
CA PRO A 317 -6.12 15.08 11.19
C PRO A 317 -7.25 15.15 12.23
N ARG A 318 -8.15 16.11 12.09
CA ARG A 318 -9.44 16.10 12.81
C ARG A 318 -10.36 15.13 12.07
N TRP A 319 -10.43 13.90 12.53
CA TRP A 319 -11.41 12.93 12.06
C TRP A 319 -12.77 13.24 12.69
N HIS A 320 -13.73 13.70 11.89
CA HIS A 320 -15.12 13.79 12.31
C HIS A 320 -15.76 12.40 12.17
N ARG A 321 -16.16 11.81 13.27
CA ARG A 321 -16.92 10.53 13.37
C ARG A 321 -18.25 10.53 12.59
N SER A 322 -18.67 11.66 11.99
CA SER A 322 -19.98 11.82 11.37
C SER A 322 -20.11 11.33 9.93
N ALA A 323 -19.01 10.98 9.24
CA ALA A 323 -19.07 10.52 7.84
C ALA A 323 -19.49 9.03 7.71
N TRP A 324 -19.18 8.21 8.72
CA TRP A 324 -19.44 6.76 8.66
C TRP A 324 -20.90 6.36 8.94
N SER A 325 -21.69 7.24 9.57
CA SER A 325 -23.10 6.92 9.89
C SER A 325 -24.06 7.05 8.70
N ARG A 326 -23.64 7.66 7.58
CA ARG A 326 -24.51 7.86 6.41
C ARG A 326 -24.39 6.78 5.33
N ALA A 327 -23.36 5.95 5.36
CA ALA A 327 -23.22 4.84 4.41
C ALA A 327 -24.09 3.62 4.77
N ARG A 328 -24.80 3.64 5.93
CA ARG A 328 -25.58 2.51 6.45
C ARG A 328 -27.04 2.39 5.98
N THR A 329 -27.53 3.31 5.17
CA THR A 329 -28.93 3.22 4.73
C THR A 329 -29.01 2.88 3.24
N GLY A 330 -29.07 1.61 2.92
CA GLY A 330 -29.62 1.19 1.65
C GLY A 330 -28.97 0.10 0.84
N ARG A 331 -28.60 -1.03 1.41
CA ARG A 331 -28.54 -2.25 0.60
C ARG A 331 -28.91 -3.48 1.43
N ARG A 332 -30.15 -3.93 1.28
CA ARG A 332 -30.51 -5.32 1.54
C ARG A 332 -30.14 -6.13 0.29
N TYR A 333 -29.29 -7.10 0.45
CA TYR A 333 -29.10 -8.15 -0.55
C TYR A 333 -30.32 -9.07 -0.52
N HIS A 334 -30.98 -9.23 -1.64
CA HIS A 334 -31.81 -10.38 -1.98
C HIS A 334 -31.01 -11.29 -2.86
#